data_22634eb940ab42dd8123b4b4fafbc5c2
#
_entry.id   22634eb940ab42dd8123b4b4fafbc5c2
#
_cell.length_a   1.000
_cell.length_b   1.000
_cell.length_c   1.000
_cell.angle_alpha   90.00
_cell.angle_beta   90.00
_cell.angle_gamma   90.00
#
_symmetry.space_group_name_H-M   'P 1'
#
loop_
_entity.id
_entity.type
_entity.pdbx_description
1 polymer ?
#
loop_
_entity_poly.entity_id
_entity_poly.type
_entity_poly.pdbx_seq_one_letter_code
_entity_poly.pdbx_strand_id
1 'polypeptide(L)'
;KICTDNGILLIIDEVQSGMYRTGSLFAYDWASIEPDIVTIAKAIGGGFPLGAILTNEKASQGMVNGTHGSTFGGNPLACTIGKKVLDTIEDEDIVSNVKIISQIIFEGLEVLLKKHGNKISGVRGKGLMIGIECLEKNSVITEEAFKQGLLLVNAGDNVIRMLPPLNISQPDAEAGIQKLDQALSNIK
;
A
#
# COMPACT_ATOMS: atom_id res chain seq x y z
N LYS A 1 -4.89 -15.07 18.26
CA LYS A 1 -5.05 -16.14 19.28
C LYS A 1 -3.77 -16.34 20.07
N ILE A 2 -2.61 -16.63 19.44
CA ILE A 2 -1.34 -16.86 20.15
C ILE A 2 -1.01 -15.70 21.09
N CYS A 3 -1.06 -14.45 20.60
CA CYS A 3 -0.77 -13.26 21.43
C CYS A 3 -1.73 -13.14 22.61
N THR A 4 -3.02 -13.29 22.36
CA THR A 4 -4.06 -13.21 23.40
C THR A 4 -3.89 -14.28 24.47
N ASP A 5 -3.70 -15.53 24.06
CA ASP A 5 -3.56 -16.69 24.98
C ASP A 5 -2.30 -16.59 25.86
N ASN A 6 -1.27 -15.86 25.41
CA ASN A 6 0.01 -15.72 26.12
C ASN A 6 0.23 -14.32 26.72
N GLY A 7 -0.77 -13.42 26.67
CA GLY A 7 -0.64 -12.07 27.21
C GLY A 7 0.36 -11.18 26.47
N ILE A 8 0.64 -11.47 25.21
CA ILE A 8 1.58 -10.73 24.33
C ILE A 8 0.79 -9.64 23.60
N LEU A 9 1.34 -8.43 23.51
CA LEU A 9 0.76 -7.37 22.69
C LEU A 9 1.00 -7.63 21.19
N LEU A 10 -0.06 -7.49 20.40
CA LEU A 10 0.01 -7.56 18.94
C LEU A 10 0.17 -6.17 18.36
N ILE A 11 1.29 -5.92 17.70
CA ILE A 11 1.59 -4.65 17.02
C ILE A 11 1.55 -4.90 15.52
N ILE A 12 0.78 -4.11 14.79
CA ILE A 12 0.69 -4.16 13.33
C ILE A 12 1.23 -2.85 12.74
N ASP A 13 2.19 -2.99 11.83
CA ASP A 13 2.74 -1.87 11.07
C ASP A 13 1.92 -1.65 9.79
N GLU A 14 1.08 -0.62 9.82
CA GLU A 14 0.25 -0.18 8.70
C GLU A 14 0.79 1.08 8.00
N VAL A 15 2.07 1.37 8.20
CA VAL A 15 2.73 2.56 7.61
C VAL A 15 2.62 2.59 6.09
N GLN A 16 2.56 1.44 5.42
CA GLN A 16 2.40 1.35 3.97
C GLN A 16 1.06 0.75 3.53
N SER A 17 0.53 -0.18 4.29
CA SER A 17 -0.68 -0.96 3.95
C SER A 17 -1.98 -0.32 4.38
N GLY A 18 -1.93 0.58 5.38
CA GLY A 18 -3.09 1.31 5.87
C GLY A 18 -3.59 2.41 4.94
N MET A 19 -4.56 3.17 5.43
CA MET A 19 -5.17 4.30 4.73
C MET A 19 -5.77 3.90 3.37
N TYR A 20 -6.55 2.81 3.37
CA TYR A 20 -7.25 2.26 2.21
C TYR A 20 -6.36 1.74 1.07
N ARG A 21 -5.05 1.67 1.24
CA ARG A 21 -4.12 1.15 0.23
C ARG A 21 -4.49 -0.27 -0.21
N THR A 22 -4.95 -1.10 0.71
CA THR A 22 -5.38 -2.48 0.43
C THR A 22 -6.88 -2.64 0.17
N GLY A 23 -7.62 -1.52 0.08
CA GLY A 23 -9.08 -1.53 -0.13
C GLY A 23 -9.91 -1.56 1.15
N SER A 24 -9.26 -1.58 2.31
CA SER A 24 -9.84 -1.36 3.65
C SER A 24 -9.03 -0.30 4.37
N LEU A 25 -9.58 0.33 5.43
CA LEU A 25 -8.85 1.35 6.20
C LEU A 25 -7.51 0.81 6.66
N PHE A 26 -7.49 -0.44 7.15
CA PHE A 26 -6.31 -1.17 7.54
C PHE A 26 -6.25 -2.53 6.86
N ALA A 27 -5.05 -3.00 6.57
CA ALA A 27 -4.85 -4.31 5.94
C ALA A 27 -5.23 -5.45 6.89
N TYR A 28 -5.11 -5.28 8.20
CA TYR A 28 -5.49 -6.30 9.16
C TYR A 28 -7.00 -6.60 9.17
N ASP A 29 -7.85 -5.70 8.64
CA ASP A 29 -9.29 -5.95 8.48
C ASP A 29 -9.56 -7.20 7.64
N TRP A 30 -8.70 -7.47 6.64
CA TRP A 30 -8.79 -8.69 5.81
C TRP A 30 -8.57 -9.99 6.59
N ALA A 31 -7.89 -9.92 7.72
CA ALA A 31 -7.65 -11.06 8.61
C ALA A 31 -8.67 -11.14 9.76
N SER A 32 -9.56 -10.16 9.89
CA SER A 32 -10.55 -10.05 10.97
C SER A 32 -9.90 -10.19 12.36
N ILE A 33 -8.76 -9.51 12.57
CA ILE A 33 -8.03 -9.47 13.83
C ILE A 33 -8.11 -8.09 14.44
N GLU A 34 -7.93 -8.02 15.77
CA GLU A 34 -7.88 -6.77 16.53
C GLU A 34 -6.49 -6.63 17.15
N PRO A 35 -5.61 -5.77 16.59
CA PRO A 35 -4.30 -5.52 17.18
C PRO A 35 -4.40 -4.64 18.43
N ASP A 36 -3.41 -4.74 19.31
CA ASP A 36 -3.29 -3.87 20.47
C ASP A 36 -2.70 -2.51 20.09
N ILE A 37 -1.81 -2.48 19.10
CA ILE A 37 -1.13 -1.26 18.61
C ILE A 37 -1.08 -1.31 17.09
N VAL A 38 -1.36 -0.16 16.45
CA VAL A 38 -1.21 0.05 15.01
C VAL A 38 -0.36 1.28 14.77
N THR A 39 0.63 1.18 13.87
CA THR A 39 1.40 2.33 13.41
C THR A 39 0.97 2.75 12.02
N ILE A 40 0.79 4.06 11.80
CA ILE A 40 0.43 4.64 10.51
C ILE A 40 1.33 5.83 10.18
N ALA A 41 1.61 6.02 8.88
CA ALA A 41 2.34 7.16 8.36
C ALA A 41 2.03 7.35 6.86
N LYS A 42 2.93 7.96 6.11
CA LYS A 42 2.86 8.14 4.65
C LYS A 42 1.52 8.71 4.19
N ALA A 43 0.57 7.84 3.80
CA ALA A 43 -0.70 8.24 3.22
C ALA A 43 -1.54 9.14 4.15
N ILE A 44 -1.47 8.96 5.47
CA ILE A 44 -2.18 9.82 6.43
C ILE A 44 -1.79 11.30 6.32
N GLY A 45 -0.57 11.57 5.88
CA GLY A 45 -0.07 12.95 5.70
C GLY A 45 -0.33 13.53 4.31
N GLY A 46 -0.79 12.74 3.32
CA GLY A 46 -1.01 13.23 1.96
C GLY A 46 0.21 13.89 1.32
N GLY A 47 1.43 13.49 1.72
CA GLY A 47 2.70 14.10 1.34
C GLY A 47 3.34 14.96 2.44
N PHE A 48 2.60 15.38 3.45
CA PHE A 48 3.15 16.04 4.63
C PHE A 48 3.76 15.01 5.60
N PRO A 49 4.91 15.29 6.25
CA PRO A 49 5.52 14.38 7.21
C PRO A 49 4.63 14.21 8.46
N LEU A 50 3.89 13.12 8.52
CA LEU A 50 2.99 12.76 9.61
C LEU A 50 3.02 11.26 9.84
N GLY A 51 3.03 10.88 11.10
CA GLY A 51 2.80 9.52 11.56
C GLY A 51 1.97 9.51 12.82
N ALA A 52 1.30 8.43 13.09
CA ALA A 52 0.52 8.25 14.31
C ALA A 52 0.60 6.79 14.79
N ILE A 53 0.32 6.63 16.08
CA ILE A 53 0.17 5.34 16.75
C ILE A 53 -1.24 5.30 17.31
N LEU A 54 -1.96 4.22 17.02
CA LEU A 54 -3.26 3.91 17.59
C LEU A 54 -3.09 2.77 18.59
N THR A 55 -3.70 2.87 19.74
CA THR A 55 -3.62 1.81 20.76
C THR A 55 -5.00 1.54 21.35
N ASN A 56 -5.21 0.29 21.78
CA ASN A 56 -6.34 -0.03 22.64
C ASN A 56 -6.07 0.40 24.11
N GLU A 57 -7.08 0.31 24.96
CA GLU A 57 -6.99 0.72 26.35
C GLU A 57 -5.91 -0.05 27.13
N LYS A 58 -5.76 -1.37 26.86
CA LYS A 58 -4.77 -2.22 27.53
C LYS A 58 -3.33 -1.76 27.23
N ALA A 59 -3.02 -1.49 25.96
CA ALA A 59 -1.68 -1.07 25.56
C ALA A 59 -1.38 0.38 25.97
N SER A 60 -2.40 1.25 26.01
CA SER A 60 -2.24 2.65 26.40
C SER A 60 -1.84 2.84 27.87
N GLN A 61 -2.08 1.87 28.75
CA GLN A 61 -1.69 1.94 30.17
C GLN A 61 -0.18 2.12 30.37
N GLY A 62 0.64 1.67 29.42
CA GLY A 62 2.09 1.89 29.43
C GLY A 62 2.52 3.28 28.94
N MET A 63 1.62 4.07 28.36
CA MET A 63 1.92 5.38 27.77
C MET A 63 1.59 6.51 28.76
N VAL A 64 2.36 6.58 29.83
CA VAL A 64 2.21 7.62 30.86
C VAL A 64 3.18 8.78 30.66
N ASN A 65 3.04 9.86 31.41
CA ASN A 65 3.91 11.01 31.34
C ASN A 65 5.38 10.61 31.49
N GLY A 66 6.22 11.06 30.53
CA GLY A 66 7.66 10.83 30.53
C GLY A 66 8.11 9.52 29.85
N THR A 67 7.19 8.64 29.41
CA THR A 67 7.56 7.40 28.73
C THR A 67 7.78 7.57 27.22
N HIS A 68 7.25 8.63 26.65
CA HIS A 68 7.44 8.98 25.23
C HIS A 68 7.39 10.49 25.06
N GLY A 69 7.88 10.98 23.92
CA GLY A 69 7.82 12.39 23.57
C GLY A 69 8.15 12.65 22.11
N SER A 70 7.66 13.76 21.60
CA SER A 70 7.96 14.26 20.26
C SER A 70 7.85 15.78 20.27
N THR A 71 8.89 16.47 19.80
CA THR A 71 8.89 17.93 19.73
C THR A 71 7.76 18.48 18.85
N PHE A 72 7.48 17.82 17.73
CA PHE A 72 6.48 18.25 16.77
C PHE A 72 5.22 17.38 16.75
N GLY A 73 5.13 16.37 17.62
CA GLY A 73 3.96 15.48 17.72
C GLY A 73 2.70 16.26 18.10
N GLY A 74 1.59 15.97 17.44
CA GLY A 74 0.31 16.63 17.71
C GLY A 74 0.22 18.10 17.30
N ASN A 75 1.18 18.61 16.48
CA ASN A 75 1.08 20.00 16.05
C ASN A 75 -0.18 20.23 15.18
N PRO A 76 -0.83 21.41 15.31
CA PRO A 76 -2.13 21.68 14.67
C PRO A 76 -2.11 21.54 13.15
N LEU A 77 -0.99 21.90 12.48
CA LEU A 77 -0.87 21.81 11.03
C LEU A 77 -0.93 20.34 10.57
N ALA A 78 -0.10 19.48 11.16
CA ALA A 78 -0.07 18.06 10.80
C ALA A 78 -1.43 17.38 11.08
N CYS A 79 -2.04 17.67 12.24
CA CYS A 79 -3.35 17.11 12.60
C CYS A 79 -4.45 17.58 11.64
N THR A 80 -4.45 18.84 11.24
CA THR A 80 -5.41 19.40 10.27
C THR A 80 -5.24 18.75 8.90
N ILE A 81 -3.99 18.55 8.45
CA ILE A 81 -3.72 17.86 7.18
C ILE A 81 -4.19 16.41 7.24
N GLY A 82 -3.85 15.68 8.29
CA GLY A 82 -4.29 14.28 8.45
C GLY A 82 -5.80 14.15 8.45
N LYS A 83 -6.49 15.05 9.17
CA LYS A 83 -7.96 15.12 9.13
C LYS A 83 -8.47 15.37 7.71
N LYS A 84 -7.90 16.36 6.99
CA LYS A 84 -8.34 16.67 5.63
C LYS A 84 -8.11 15.52 4.65
N VAL A 85 -7.04 14.72 4.84
CA VAL A 85 -6.83 13.51 4.04
C VAL A 85 -7.95 12.50 4.25
N LEU A 86 -8.36 12.26 5.50
CA LEU A 86 -9.49 11.36 5.81
C LEU A 86 -10.80 11.89 5.20
N ASP A 87 -11.10 13.17 5.42
CA ASP A 87 -12.29 13.82 4.84
C ASP A 87 -12.29 13.68 3.30
N THR A 88 -11.15 13.89 2.64
CA THR A 88 -11.02 13.77 1.18
C THR A 88 -11.26 12.35 0.69
N ILE A 89 -10.78 11.34 1.43
CA ILE A 89 -11.01 9.92 1.07
C ILE A 89 -12.51 9.61 1.08
N GLU A 90 -13.26 10.17 2.03
CA GLU A 90 -14.71 10.01 2.12
C GLU A 90 -15.44 10.85 1.06
N ASP A 91 -15.14 12.15 0.98
CA ASP A 91 -15.80 13.12 0.09
C ASP A 91 -15.69 12.73 -1.40
N GLU A 92 -14.55 12.16 -1.81
CA GLU A 92 -14.25 11.78 -3.20
C GLU A 92 -14.51 10.29 -3.49
N ASP A 93 -15.09 9.55 -2.54
CA ASP A 93 -15.36 8.09 -2.64
C ASP A 93 -14.14 7.28 -3.13
N ILE A 94 -12.96 7.63 -2.60
CA ILE A 94 -11.69 6.99 -2.97
C ILE A 94 -11.72 5.49 -2.72
N VAL A 95 -12.46 5.03 -1.73
CA VAL A 95 -12.56 3.60 -1.40
C VAL A 95 -13.19 2.79 -2.52
N SER A 96 -14.25 3.31 -3.14
CA SER A 96 -14.87 2.67 -4.31
C SER A 96 -13.93 2.70 -5.51
N ASN A 97 -13.21 3.82 -5.74
CA ASN A 97 -12.20 3.90 -6.78
C ASN A 97 -11.12 2.83 -6.61
N VAL A 98 -10.56 2.67 -5.40
CA VAL A 98 -9.55 1.64 -5.11
C VAL A 98 -10.04 0.25 -5.46
N LYS A 99 -11.31 -0.09 -5.14
CA LYS A 99 -11.89 -1.41 -5.45
C LYS A 99 -12.00 -1.64 -6.95
N ILE A 100 -12.56 -0.66 -7.68
CA ILE A 100 -12.76 -0.75 -9.14
C ILE A 100 -11.41 -0.84 -9.85
N ILE A 101 -10.50 0.07 -9.56
CA ILE A 101 -9.20 0.12 -10.24
C ILE A 101 -8.33 -1.07 -9.88
N SER A 102 -8.40 -1.56 -8.64
CA SER A 102 -7.73 -2.78 -8.24
C SER A 102 -8.15 -3.96 -9.13
N GLN A 103 -9.44 -4.14 -9.37
CA GLN A 103 -9.94 -5.20 -10.24
C GLN A 103 -9.39 -5.06 -11.66
N ILE A 104 -9.46 -3.86 -12.25
CA ILE A 104 -8.95 -3.59 -13.61
C ILE A 104 -7.47 -3.93 -13.72
N ILE A 105 -6.66 -3.51 -12.72
CA ILE A 105 -5.22 -3.79 -12.74
C ILE A 105 -4.94 -5.28 -12.59
N PHE A 106 -5.60 -5.98 -11.66
CA PHE A 106 -5.40 -7.42 -11.50
C PHE A 106 -5.81 -8.20 -12.77
N GLU A 107 -6.95 -7.89 -13.39
CA GLU A 107 -7.38 -8.49 -14.64
C GLU A 107 -6.35 -8.23 -15.76
N GLY A 108 -5.84 -7.01 -15.88
CA GLY A 108 -4.79 -6.68 -16.84
C GLY A 108 -3.48 -7.45 -16.59
N LEU A 109 -3.06 -7.56 -15.33
CA LEU A 109 -1.86 -8.32 -14.96
C LEU A 109 -2.01 -9.82 -15.20
N GLU A 110 -3.20 -10.39 -15.02
CA GLU A 110 -3.48 -11.79 -15.36
C GLU A 110 -3.33 -12.06 -16.87
N VAL A 111 -3.70 -11.11 -17.72
CA VAL A 111 -3.46 -11.19 -19.17
C VAL A 111 -1.96 -11.16 -19.46
N LEU A 112 -1.21 -10.24 -18.79
CA LEU A 112 0.24 -10.16 -18.97
C LEU A 112 0.96 -11.41 -18.46
N LEU A 113 0.51 -12.00 -17.37
CA LEU A 113 1.05 -13.25 -16.83
C LEU A 113 0.94 -14.39 -17.86
N LYS A 114 -0.20 -14.50 -18.54
CA LYS A 114 -0.38 -15.51 -19.62
C LYS A 114 0.50 -15.22 -20.84
N LYS A 115 0.67 -13.95 -21.20
CA LYS A 115 1.46 -13.51 -22.37
C LYS A 115 2.97 -13.59 -22.13
N HIS A 116 3.42 -13.27 -20.93
CA HIS A 116 4.83 -13.14 -20.55
C HIS A 116 5.26 -14.09 -19.43
N GLY A 117 4.68 -15.29 -19.38
CA GLY A 117 4.96 -16.29 -18.34
C GLY A 117 6.40 -16.81 -18.29
N ASN A 118 7.25 -16.41 -19.24
CA ASN A 118 8.69 -16.62 -19.21
C ASN A 118 9.47 -15.52 -18.49
N LYS A 119 8.83 -14.41 -18.12
CA LYS A 119 9.44 -13.22 -17.46
C LYS A 119 8.84 -12.91 -16.12
N ILE A 120 7.55 -13.16 -15.94
CA ILE A 120 6.81 -13.00 -14.69
C ILE A 120 6.09 -14.31 -14.35
N SER A 121 6.04 -14.66 -13.07
CA SER A 121 5.51 -15.95 -12.59
C SER A 121 4.24 -15.84 -11.75
N GLY A 122 3.94 -14.67 -11.25
CA GLY A 122 2.78 -14.49 -10.38
C GLY A 122 2.43 -13.03 -10.10
N VAL A 123 1.20 -12.83 -9.66
CA VAL A 123 0.69 -11.55 -9.20
C VAL A 123 0.03 -11.76 -7.84
N ARG A 124 0.36 -10.93 -6.88
CA ARG A 124 -0.20 -10.98 -5.52
C ARG A 124 -0.45 -9.59 -4.95
N GLY A 125 -1.33 -9.49 -3.98
CA GLY A 125 -1.62 -8.24 -3.28
C GLY A 125 -3.10 -8.08 -2.96
N LYS A 126 -3.42 -6.90 -2.46
CA LYS A 126 -4.78 -6.45 -2.15
C LYS A 126 -4.90 -4.97 -2.50
N GLY A 127 -6.05 -4.58 -3.02
CA GLY A 127 -6.30 -3.20 -3.41
C GLY A 127 -5.24 -2.70 -4.40
N LEU A 128 -4.66 -1.54 -4.12
CA LEU A 128 -3.59 -0.94 -4.92
C LEU A 128 -2.20 -1.15 -4.31
N MET A 129 -2.01 -2.22 -3.54
CA MET A 129 -0.70 -2.70 -3.09
C MET A 129 -0.42 -4.03 -3.79
N ILE A 130 0.29 -3.98 -4.91
CA ILE A 130 0.41 -5.07 -5.87
C ILE A 130 1.87 -5.48 -6.01
N GLY A 131 2.14 -6.78 -5.97
CA GLY A 131 3.43 -7.39 -6.23
C GLY A 131 3.36 -8.26 -7.48
N ILE A 132 4.33 -8.10 -8.38
CA ILE A 132 4.51 -8.92 -9.56
C ILE A 132 5.78 -9.75 -9.33
N GLU A 133 5.64 -11.05 -9.25
CA GLU A 133 6.75 -12.00 -9.08
C GLU A 133 7.46 -12.19 -10.41
N CYS A 134 8.78 -12.02 -10.42
CA CYS A 134 9.56 -12.00 -11.64
C CYS A 134 10.44 -13.26 -11.76
N LEU A 135 10.50 -13.84 -12.96
CA LEU A 135 11.50 -14.83 -13.37
C LEU A 135 12.76 -14.13 -13.89
N GLU A 136 12.59 -13.08 -14.68
CA GLU A 136 13.66 -12.16 -15.04
C GLU A 136 14.03 -11.27 -13.83
N LYS A 137 15.24 -10.71 -13.81
CA LYS A 137 15.61 -9.76 -12.75
C LYS A 137 14.65 -8.58 -12.73
N ASN A 138 14.07 -8.30 -11.58
CA ASN A 138 13.12 -7.20 -11.41
C ASN A 138 13.69 -5.83 -11.82
N SER A 139 15.00 -5.61 -11.63
CA SER A 139 15.68 -4.39 -12.10
C SER A 139 15.66 -4.23 -13.62
N VAL A 140 15.79 -5.31 -14.38
CA VAL A 140 15.73 -5.27 -15.86
C VAL A 140 14.33 -4.84 -16.30
N ILE A 141 13.30 -5.41 -15.68
CA ILE A 141 11.91 -5.06 -16.02
C ILE A 141 11.60 -3.61 -15.61
N THR A 142 12.03 -3.17 -14.44
CA THR A 142 11.78 -1.78 -13.98
C THR A 142 12.53 -0.75 -14.80
N GLU A 143 13.75 -1.04 -15.23
CA GLU A 143 14.52 -0.18 -16.16
C GLU A 143 13.84 -0.07 -17.52
N GLU A 144 13.33 -1.17 -18.05
CA GLU A 144 12.61 -1.14 -19.33
C GLU A 144 11.25 -0.44 -19.19
N ALA A 145 10.54 -0.64 -18.08
CA ALA A 145 9.32 0.08 -17.76
C ALA A 145 9.55 1.59 -17.65
N PHE A 146 10.67 2.01 -17.05
CA PHE A 146 11.05 3.42 -16.98
C PHE A 146 11.23 4.05 -18.37
N LYS A 147 11.83 3.32 -19.32
CA LYS A 147 11.96 3.78 -20.74
C LYS A 147 10.59 3.96 -21.41
N GLN A 148 9.58 3.19 -21.00
CA GLN A 148 8.19 3.35 -21.44
C GLN A 148 7.44 4.44 -20.68
N GLY A 149 8.08 5.15 -19.74
CA GLY A 149 7.46 6.17 -18.91
C GLY A 149 6.54 5.58 -17.83
N LEU A 150 6.87 4.39 -17.31
CA LEU A 150 6.20 3.75 -16.17
C LEU A 150 7.18 3.59 -15.02
N LEU A 151 6.85 4.22 -13.88
CA LEU A 151 7.62 4.11 -12.65
C LEU A 151 7.14 2.91 -11.82
N LEU A 152 8.05 1.98 -11.57
CA LEU A 152 7.84 0.80 -10.73
C LEU A 152 8.95 0.70 -9.70
N VAL A 153 8.72 -0.04 -8.61
CA VAL A 153 9.67 -0.16 -7.51
C VAL A 153 10.13 -1.60 -7.35
N ASN A 154 11.44 -1.81 -7.32
CA ASN A 154 12.02 -3.11 -6.97
C ASN A 154 11.73 -3.41 -5.48
N ALA A 155 11.29 -4.62 -5.20
CA ALA A 155 11.09 -5.15 -3.86
C ALA A 155 11.96 -6.40 -3.64
N GLY A 156 12.00 -6.89 -2.42
CA GLY A 156 12.69 -8.15 -2.09
C GLY A 156 12.15 -9.34 -2.89
N ASP A 157 12.89 -10.45 -2.86
CA ASP A 157 12.50 -11.72 -3.48
C ASP A 157 12.16 -11.64 -4.97
N ASN A 158 12.88 -10.78 -5.70
CA ASN A 158 12.70 -10.55 -7.13
C ASN A 158 11.27 -10.14 -7.52
N VAL A 159 10.63 -9.31 -6.68
CA VAL A 159 9.29 -8.79 -6.90
C VAL A 159 9.36 -7.34 -7.40
N ILE A 160 8.48 -6.98 -8.31
CA ILE A 160 8.17 -5.58 -8.64
C ILE A 160 6.93 -5.17 -7.85
N ARG A 161 7.02 -4.02 -7.20
CA ARG A 161 5.90 -3.43 -6.47
C ARG A 161 5.27 -2.31 -7.29
N MET A 162 3.96 -2.41 -7.49
CA MET A 162 3.13 -1.40 -8.14
C MET A 162 2.24 -0.74 -7.09
N LEU A 163 2.35 0.58 -6.96
CA LEU A 163 1.66 1.41 -5.95
C LEU A 163 1.08 2.66 -6.62
N PRO A 164 0.06 2.56 -7.46
CA PRO A 164 -0.54 3.74 -8.08
C PRO A 164 -1.21 4.63 -7.03
N PRO A 165 -1.46 5.92 -7.33
CA PRO A 165 -2.27 6.79 -6.48
C PRO A 165 -3.65 6.18 -6.21
N LEU A 166 -4.23 6.43 -5.02
CA LEU A 166 -5.55 5.87 -4.69
C LEU A 166 -6.67 6.44 -5.57
N ASN A 167 -6.47 7.65 -6.09
CA ASN A 167 -7.39 8.36 -7.00
C ASN A 167 -6.99 8.23 -8.48
N ILE A 168 -6.15 7.25 -8.83
CA ILE A 168 -5.79 7.02 -10.24
C ILE A 168 -7.04 6.77 -11.07
N SER A 169 -7.08 7.35 -12.28
CA SER A 169 -8.18 7.14 -13.20
C SER A 169 -8.09 5.77 -13.89
N GLN A 170 -9.21 5.25 -14.37
CA GLN A 170 -9.22 4.02 -15.15
C GLN A 170 -8.33 4.11 -16.40
N PRO A 171 -8.41 5.18 -17.23
CA PRO A 171 -7.52 5.30 -18.40
C PRO A 171 -6.03 5.27 -18.05
N ASP A 172 -5.62 5.89 -16.93
CA ASP A 172 -4.24 5.89 -16.49
C ASP A 172 -3.79 4.51 -15.99
N ALA A 173 -4.67 3.78 -15.32
CA ALA A 173 -4.41 2.42 -14.88
C ALA A 173 -4.23 1.48 -16.09
N GLU A 174 -5.11 1.56 -17.08
CA GLU A 174 -5.01 0.81 -18.33
C GLU A 174 -3.74 1.17 -19.11
N ALA A 175 -3.41 2.46 -19.20
CA ALA A 175 -2.16 2.91 -19.83
C ALA A 175 -0.93 2.36 -19.09
N GLY A 176 -0.97 2.27 -17.77
CA GLY A 176 0.09 1.65 -16.98
C GLY A 176 0.30 0.16 -17.32
N ILE A 177 -0.78 -0.60 -17.47
CA ILE A 177 -0.73 -2.01 -17.91
C ILE A 177 -0.18 -2.13 -19.33
N GLN A 178 -0.59 -1.27 -20.26
CA GLN A 178 -0.06 -1.27 -21.64
C GLN A 178 1.45 -0.97 -21.69
N LYS A 179 1.93 -0.01 -20.89
CA LYS A 179 3.35 0.30 -20.79
C LYS A 179 4.14 -0.86 -20.19
N LEU A 180 3.60 -1.57 -19.22
CA LEU A 180 4.23 -2.78 -18.67
C LEU A 180 4.29 -3.89 -19.73
N ASP A 181 3.23 -4.08 -20.53
CA ASP A 181 3.22 -5.02 -21.64
C ASP A 181 4.33 -4.73 -22.67
N GLN A 182 4.50 -3.46 -23.03
CA GLN A 182 5.56 -3.02 -23.92
C GLN A 182 6.95 -3.27 -23.31
N ALA A 183 7.14 -2.94 -22.04
CA ALA A 183 8.39 -3.19 -21.33
C ALA A 183 8.76 -4.68 -21.32
N LEU A 184 7.80 -5.53 -20.96
CA LEU A 184 8.00 -6.99 -20.98
C LEU A 184 8.28 -7.51 -22.40
N SER A 185 7.67 -6.95 -23.43
CA SER A 185 7.88 -7.35 -24.83
C SER A 185 9.28 -7.01 -25.34
N ASN A 186 9.88 -5.92 -24.86
CA ASN A 186 11.20 -5.44 -25.29
C ASN A 186 12.37 -6.22 -24.65
N ILE A 187 12.15 -6.92 -23.57
CA ILE A 187 13.17 -7.76 -22.93
C ILE A 187 13.34 -9.03 -23.78
N LYS A 188 14.58 -9.31 -24.18
CA LYS A 188 14.93 -10.47 -25.02
C LYS A 188 15.07 -11.74 -24.20
#